data_66cadf8b0e4913110e4c277385b1390f
#
_entry.id   66cadf8b0e4913110e4c277385b1390f
#
_cell.length_a   1.000
_cell.length_b   1.000
_cell.length_c   1.000
_cell.angle_alpha   90.00
_cell.angle_beta   90.00
_cell.angle_gamma   90.00
#
_symmetry.space_group_name_H-M   'P 1'
#
loop_
_entity.id
_entity.type
_entity.pdbx_description
1 polymer ?
#
loop_
_entity_poly.entity_id
_entity_poly.type
_entity_poly.pdbx_seq_one_letter_code
_entity_poly.pdbx_strand_id
1 'polypeptide(L)'
;MANFYSTEVEIICVDQYAIAATIYTPQEALKGAILIGPATGIQRQFYASFAAFLAEKGYGVITFDNRGIGGSLIGSVSESDASLQCWGEKDMPAVLEQLKTTFPNTKYHLIGHSAGGQLVGLMHNAKDFTSIFNFASSSGQLKNMSGTYAIKAHFFMNFFIPLSNTLYGHTKSQWLGMGEPLPKVVAQQWREWCNSEGYVKASFGKTIHTHFYDDLSTPSMWVNAADDDIAIDANVEDMLSVFTKIKAEKLTLSAGDYALDEIGHMKFFSRKSQVLWIHALNWLEKH
;
A
#
# COMPACT_ATOMS: atom_id res chain seq x y z
N MET A 1 4.49 -22.32 -20.06
CA MET A 1 5.29 -22.33 -18.82
C MET A 1 5.36 -20.88 -18.36
N ALA A 2 5.36 -20.60 -17.07
CA ALA A 2 5.52 -19.23 -16.58
C ALA A 2 6.92 -18.72 -16.95
N ASN A 3 7.03 -17.49 -17.46
CA ASN A 3 8.29 -16.89 -17.87
C ASN A 3 8.98 -16.14 -16.70
N PHE A 4 8.82 -16.61 -15.49
CA PHE A 4 9.45 -16.06 -14.29
C PHE A 4 9.67 -17.15 -13.23
N TYR A 5 10.53 -16.86 -12.26
CA TYR A 5 10.71 -17.63 -11.02
C TYR A 5 10.16 -16.85 -9.84
N SER A 6 9.65 -17.53 -8.81
CA SER A 6 9.28 -16.91 -7.55
C SER A 6 10.02 -17.59 -6.40
N THR A 7 10.53 -16.76 -5.46
CA THR A 7 11.29 -17.22 -4.30
C THR A 7 10.80 -16.50 -3.06
N GLU A 8 10.47 -17.24 -2.01
CA GLU A 8 10.15 -16.71 -0.71
C GLU A 8 11.44 -16.35 0.04
N VAL A 9 11.48 -15.18 0.67
CA VAL A 9 12.65 -14.68 1.40
C VAL A 9 12.22 -13.96 2.67
N GLU A 10 13.16 -13.81 3.60
CA GLU A 10 13.06 -12.89 4.71
C GLU A 10 13.94 -11.66 4.43
N ILE A 11 13.40 -10.47 4.69
CA ILE A 11 14.11 -9.20 4.56
C ILE A 11 14.32 -8.66 5.97
N ILE A 12 15.57 -8.37 6.33
CA ILE A 12 15.91 -7.85 7.64
C ILE A 12 15.88 -6.33 7.63
N CYS A 13 14.99 -5.74 8.42
CA CYS A 13 14.89 -4.31 8.62
C CYS A 13 16.04 -3.75 9.45
N VAL A 14 16.22 -2.43 9.46
CA VAL A 14 17.28 -1.74 10.20
C VAL A 14 17.28 -2.03 11.70
N ASP A 15 16.11 -2.34 12.26
CA ASP A 15 15.92 -2.70 13.67
C ASP A 15 15.92 -4.22 13.92
N GLN A 16 16.45 -5.00 12.99
CA GLN A 16 16.57 -6.46 13.02
C GLN A 16 15.23 -7.21 12.97
N TYR A 17 14.13 -6.52 12.66
CA TYR A 17 12.85 -7.20 12.44
C TYR A 17 12.87 -7.88 11.06
N ALA A 18 12.52 -9.18 11.04
CA ALA A 18 12.42 -9.95 9.80
C ALA A 18 11.01 -9.82 9.21
N ILE A 19 10.90 -9.43 7.95
CA ILE A 19 9.63 -9.39 7.20
C ILE A 19 9.64 -10.40 6.07
N ALA A 20 8.52 -11.09 5.89
CA ALA A 20 8.33 -12.09 4.84
C ALA A 20 8.04 -11.42 3.51
N ALA A 21 8.73 -11.86 2.46
CA ALA A 21 8.57 -11.33 1.11
C ALA A 21 8.60 -12.43 0.06
N THR A 22 8.11 -12.13 -1.13
CA THR A 22 8.22 -12.99 -2.32
C THR A 22 8.85 -12.18 -3.44
N ILE A 23 9.95 -12.68 -4.00
CA ILE A 23 10.66 -12.11 -5.14
C ILE A 23 10.20 -12.85 -6.41
N TYR A 24 9.77 -12.09 -7.41
CA TYR A 24 9.44 -12.59 -8.75
C TYR A 24 10.52 -12.12 -9.71
N THR A 25 11.26 -13.08 -10.28
CA THR A 25 12.40 -12.79 -11.19
C THR A 25 12.03 -13.18 -12.61
N PRO A 26 11.99 -12.23 -13.57
CA PRO A 26 11.72 -12.55 -14.97
C PRO A 26 12.81 -13.45 -15.55
N GLN A 27 12.44 -14.31 -16.49
CA GLN A 27 13.40 -15.12 -17.26
C GLN A 27 14.00 -14.34 -18.44
N GLU A 28 13.31 -13.29 -18.87
CA GLU A 28 13.74 -12.41 -19.96
C GLU A 28 14.59 -11.23 -19.44
N ALA A 29 15.03 -10.38 -20.36
CA ALA A 29 15.80 -9.19 -20.04
C ALA A 29 15.03 -8.27 -19.09
N LEU A 30 15.69 -7.84 -18.01
CA LEU A 30 15.11 -6.98 -17.00
C LEU A 30 14.85 -5.56 -17.56
N LYS A 31 13.61 -5.10 -17.49
CA LYS A 31 13.18 -3.74 -17.89
C LYS A 31 13.20 -2.74 -16.74
N GLY A 32 13.01 -3.22 -15.52
CA GLY A 32 12.92 -2.44 -14.29
C GLY A 32 12.58 -3.32 -13.11
N ALA A 33 12.56 -2.77 -11.91
CA ALA A 33 12.21 -3.50 -10.71
C ALA A 33 11.14 -2.75 -9.89
N ILE A 34 10.21 -3.48 -9.29
CA ILE A 34 8.98 -2.96 -8.71
C ILE A 34 8.86 -3.44 -7.26
N LEU A 35 8.65 -2.50 -6.36
CA LEU A 35 8.14 -2.75 -5.02
C LEU A 35 6.62 -2.63 -5.04
N ILE A 36 5.88 -3.67 -4.65
CA ILE A 36 4.44 -3.59 -4.43
C ILE A 36 4.18 -3.33 -2.95
N GLY A 37 3.75 -2.09 -2.64
CA GLY A 37 3.38 -1.67 -1.28
C GLY A 37 1.95 -2.11 -0.94
N PRO A 38 1.75 -2.97 0.09
CA PRO A 38 0.43 -3.53 0.39
C PRO A 38 -0.48 -2.55 1.12
N ALA A 39 -1.80 -2.78 0.99
CA ALA A 39 -2.82 -2.10 1.78
C ALA A 39 -2.80 -2.54 3.25
N THR A 40 -3.47 -1.76 4.11
CA THR A 40 -3.56 -2.04 5.55
C THR A 40 -4.17 -3.42 5.82
N GLY A 41 -3.40 -4.30 6.48
CA GLY A 41 -3.85 -5.64 6.85
C GLY A 41 -3.98 -6.63 5.68
N ILE A 42 -3.37 -6.36 4.55
CA ILE A 42 -3.42 -7.23 3.37
C ILE A 42 -2.08 -7.94 3.19
N GLN A 43 -2.14 -9.27 3.09
CA GLN A 43 -0.98 -10.13 2.88
C GLN A 43 -0.44 -10.05 1.45
N ARG A 44 0.87 -10.31 1.28
CA ARG A 44 1.58 -10.30 0.00
C ARG A 44 0.98 -11.24 -1.07
N GLN A 45 0.39 -12.36 -0.64
CA GLN A 45 -0.23 -13.33 -1.55
C GLN A 45 -1.41 -12.74 -2.33
N PHE A 46 -2.08 -11.74 -1.79
CA PHE A 46 -3.16 -11.02 -2.46
C PHE A 46 -2.70 -10.42 -3.80
N TYR A 47 -1.44 -10.00 -3.87
CA TYR A 47 -0.83 -9.37 -5.05
C TYR A 47 -0.15 -10.38 -5.99
N ALA A 48 -0.11 -11.68 -5.66
CA ALA A 48 0.68 -12.68 -6.38
C ALA A 48 0.37 -12.75 -7.89
N SER A 49 -0.91 -12.67 -8.26
CA SER A 49 -1.30 -12.74 -9.69
C SER A 49 -0.87 -11.49 -10.47
N PHE A 50 -0.91 -10.32 -9.85
CA PHE A 50 -0.45 -9.08 -10.45
C PHE A 50 1.07 -9.02 -10.53
N ALA A 51 1.77 -9.45 -9.49
CA ALA A 51 3.23 -9.58 -9.49
C ALA A 51 3.72 -10.55 -10.57
N ALA A 52 3.06 -11.70 -10.71
CA ALA A 52 3.34 -12.66 -11.79
C ALA A 52 3.16 -12.04 -13.18
N PHE A 53 2.06 -11.31 -13.40
CA PHE A 53 1.83 -10.59 -14.65
C PHE A 53 2.96 -9.61 -14.97
N LEU A 54 3.40 -8.82 -14.00
CA LEU A 54 4.50 -7.86 -14.20
C LEU A 54 5.84 -8.58 -14.46
N ALA A 55 6.09 -9.70 -13.79
CA ALA A 55 7.28 -10.50 -14.02
C ALA A 55 7.28 -11.14 -15.43
N GLU A 56 6.14 -11.59 -15.93
CA GLU A 56 5.98 -12.05 -17.34
C GLU A 56 6.21 -10.92 -18.36
N LYS A 57 6.09 -9.64 -17.94
CA LYS A 57 6.38 -8.47 -18.78
C LYS A 57 7.83 -7.99 -18.68
N GLY A 58 8.69 -8.71 -17.94
CA GLY A 58 10.12 -8.43 -17.81
C GLY A 58 10.49 -7.53 -16.63
N TYR A 59 9.63 -7.37 -15.62
CA TYR A 59 9.96 -6.62 -14.42
C TYR A 59 10.33 -7.56 -13.26
N GLY A 60 11.38 -7.21 -12.52
CA GLY A 60 11.63 -7.81 -11.22
C GLY A 60 10.61 -7.27 -10.21
N VAL A 61 10.00 -8.12 -9.38
CA VAL A 61 8.95 -7.66 -8.45
C VAL A 61 9.20 -8.20 -7.05
N ILE A 62 9.02 -7.37 -6.03
CA ILE A 62 8.94 -7.81 -4.64
C ILE A 62 7.56 -7.45 -4.07
N THR A 63 6.88 -8.47 -3.51
CA THR A 63 5.73 -8.32 -2.61
C THR A 63 6.15 -8.71 -1.20
N PHE A 64 5.57 -8.10 -0.18
CA PHE A 64 5.94 -8.36 1.21
C PHE A 64 4.75 -8.20 2.15
N ASP A 65 4.87 -8.79 3.33
CA ASP A 65 3.96 -8.54 4.45
C ASP A 65 4.59 -7.48 5.36
N ASN A 66 3.86 -6.43 5.69
CA ASN A 66 4.31 -5.49 6.71
C ASN A 66 4.43 -6.20 8.07
N ARG A 67 5.33 -5.75 8.94
CA ARG A 67 5.45 -6.30 10.31
C ARG A 67 4.11 -6.37 11.02
N GLY A 68 3.89 -7.46 11.73
CA GLY A 68 2.63 -7.72 12.43
C GLY A 68 1.50 -8.25 11.55
N ILE A 69 1.74 -8.48 10.24
CA ILE A 69 0.78 -9.02 9.28
C ILE A 69 1.32 -10.31 8.66
N GLY A 70 0.46 -11.28 8.42
CA GLY A 70 0.75 -12.49 7.67
C GLY A 70 2.01 -13.21 8.13
N GLY A 71 2.93 -13.48 7.21
CA GLY A 71 4.21 -14.14 7.48
C GLY A 71 5.22 -13.28 8.25
N SER A 72 4.96 -11.98 8.40
CA SER A 72 5.79 -11.05 9.17
C SER A 72 5.28 -10.84 10.60
N LEU A 73 4.31 -11.63 11.05
CA LEU A 73 3.86 -11.63 12.44
C LEU A 73 4.80 -12.48 13.30
N ILE A 74 5.44 -11.88 14.30
CA ILE A 74 6.23 -12.57 15.31
C ILE A 74 5.38 -12.66 16.58
N GLY A 75 5.18 -13.86 17.11
CA GLY A 75 4.34 -14.09 18.28
C GLY A 75 2.85 -13.90 18.00
N SER A 76 2.13 -13.19 18.84
CA SER A 76 0.71 -12.92 18.69
C SER A 76 0.44 -11.48 18.23
N VAL A 77 -0.69 -11.26 17.55
CA VAL A 77 -1.09 -9.91 17.10
C VAL A 77 -1.25 -8.92 18.26
N SER A 78 -1.68 -9.41 19.43
CA SER A 78 -1.87 -8.59 20.64
C SER A 78 -0.55 -8.13 21.27
N GLU A 79 0.55 -8.83 20.99
CA GLU A 79 1.90 -8.50 21.48
C GLU A 79 2.69 -7.65 20.47
N SER A 80 2.18 -7.51 19.25
CA SER A 80 2.86 -6.74 18.21
C SER A 80 2.79 -5.24 18.49
N ASP A 81 3.96 -4.59 18.45
CA ASP A 81 4.15 -3.13 18.53
C ASP A 81 4.18 -2.45 17.14
N ALA A 82 3.85 -3.19 16.11
CA ALA A 82 3.78 -2.67 14.74
C ALA A 82 2.89 -1.44 14.63
N SER A 83 3.26 -0.52 13.75
CA SER A 83 2.54 0.72 13.48
C SER A 83 2.60 1.07 11.99
N LEU A 84 1.66 1.87 11.48
CA LEU A 84 1.73 2.41 10.11
C LEU A 84 3.02 3.21 9.90
N GLN A 85 3.44 3.96 10.92
CA GLN A 85 4.70 4.69 10.91
C GLN A 85 5.89 3.75 10.68
N CYS A 86 5.99 2.64 11.45
CA CYS A 86 7.06 1.66 11.26
C CYS A 86 7.05 1.04 9.87
N TRP A 87 5.88 0.80 9.28
CA TRP A 87 5.77 0.27 7.92
C TRP A 87 6.43 1.20 6.90
N GLY A 88 6.15 2.51 7.00
CA GLY A 88 6.75 3.50 6.12
C GLY A 88 8.22 3.82 6.42
N GLU A 89 8.60 3.88 7.69
CA GLU A 89 9.97 4.28 8.10
C GLU A 89 11.00 3.15 8.05
N LYS A 90 10.55 1.88 8.18
CA LYS A 90 11.46 0.74 8.35
C LYS A 90 11.22 -0.39 7.35
N ASP A 91 9.98 -0.86 7.18
CA ASP A 91 9.68 -2.03 6.36
C ASP A 91 9.84 -1.71 4.87
N MET A 92 9.11 -0.72 4.36
CA MET A 92 9.19 -0.34 2.95
C MET A 92 10.61 0.07 2.51
N PRO A 93 11.39 0.86 3.30
CA PRO A 93 12.78 1.13 2.97
C PRO A 93 13.64 -0.12 2.86
N ALA A 94 13.49 -1.09 3.78
CA ALA A 94 14.25 -2.34 3.73
C ALA A 94 13.91 -3.16 2.47
N VAL A 95 12.63 -3.19 2.07
CA VAL A 95 12.20 -3.86 0.83
C VAL A 95 12.80 -3.17 -0.40
N LEU A 96 12.87 -1.84 -0.43
CA LEU A 96 13.52 -1.12 -1.54
C LEU A 96 15.02 -1.43 -1.61
N GLU A 97 15.73 -1.50 -0.49
CA GLU A 97 17.14 -1.89 -0.49
C GLU A 97 17.32 -3.35 -0.95
N GLN A 98 16.45 -4.27 -0.54
CA GLN A 98 16.45 -5.64 -1.05
C GLN A 98 16.18 -5.67 -2.56
N LEU A 99 15.24 -4.86 -3.07
CA LEU A 99 14.93 -4.74 -4.49
C LEU A 99 16.16 -4.30 -5.28
N LYS A 100 16.88 -3.28 -4.79
CA LYS A 100 18.12 -2.75 -5.39
C LYS A 100 19.24 -3.78 -5.38
N THR A 101 19.36 -4.56 -4.31
CA THR A 101 20.35 -5.63 -4.19
C THR A 101 20.06 -6.79 -5.14
N THR A 102 18.78 -7.17 -5.26
CA THR A 102 18.35 -8.29 -6.11
C THR A 102 18.42 -7.94 -7.60
N PHE A 103 18.04 -6.71 -7.93
CA PHE A 103 17.96 -6.21 -9.31
C PHE A 103 18.79 -4.92 -9.46
N PRO A 104 20.14 -5.02 -9.47
CA PRO A 104 21.00 -3.83 -9.52
C PRO A 104 20.97 -3.15 -10.88
N ASN A 105 21.32 -1.85 -10.89
CA ASN A 105 21.53 -1.06 -12.09
C ASN A 105 20.33 -0.98 -13.05
N THR A 106 19.13 -0.86 -12.48
CA THR A 106 17.87 -0.71 -13.23
C THR A 106 17.03 0.44 -12.70
N LYS A 107 15.89 0.70 -13.31
CA LYS A 107 14.88 1.64 -12.79
C LYS A 107 14.09 0.97 -11.68
N TYR A 108 13.80 1.72 -10.61
CA TYR A 108 12.99 1.25 -9.49
C TYR A 108 11.67 1.98 -9.46
N HIS A 109 10.59 1.23 -9.29
CA HIS A 109 9.23 1.75 -9.28
C HIS A 109 8.49 1.29 -8.03
N LEU A 110 7.62 2.15 -7.50
CA LEU A 110 6.64 1.78 -6.50
C LEU A 110 5.28 1.56 -7.16
N ILE A 111 4.63 0.44 -6.88
CA ILE A 111 3.20 0.29 -7.07
C ILE A 111 2.57 0.17 -5.70
N GLY A 112 1.91 1.24 -5.25
CA GLY A 112 1.23 1.30 -3.95
C GLY A 112 -0.23 0.89 -4.05
N HIS A 113 -0.71 0.13 -3.08
CA HIS A 113 -2.14 -0.08 -2.86
C HIS A 113 -2.53 0.56 -1.52
N SER A 114 -3.45 1.52 -1.54
CA SER A 114 -3.95 2.17 -0.32
C SER A 114 -2.77 2.63 0.57
N ALA A 115 -2.58 2.02 1.77
CA ALA A 115 -1.46 2.34 2.67
C ALA A 115 -0.09 2.29 1.98
N GLY A 116 0.14 1.36 1.04
CA GLY A 116 1.41 1.23 0.34
C GLY A 116 1.82 2.46 -0.47
N GLY A 117 0.85 3.24 -0.95
CA GLY A 117 1.13 4.53 -1.59
C GLY A 117 1.10 5.70 -0.63
N GLN A 118 0.27 5.63 0.41
CA GLN A 118 0.17 6.68 1.43
C GLN A 118 1.48 6.87 2.22
N LEU A 119 2.16 5.77 2.53
CA LEU A 119 3.32 5.74 3.43
C LEU A 119 4.65 6.05 2.74
N VAL A 120 4.69 6.23 1.42
CA VAL A 120 5.93 6.46 0.67
C VAL A 120 6.72 7.68 1.16
N GLY A 121 6.04 8.72 1.62
CA GLY A 121 6.71 9.91 2.16
C GLY A 121 7.34 9.73 3.55
N LEU A 122 7.19 8.57 4.19
CA LEU A 122 7.93 8.19 5.40
C LEU A 122 9.26 7.48 5.06
N MET A 123 9.43 7.00 3.83
CA MET A 123 10.63 6.30 3.39
C MET A 123 11.78 7.29 3.16
N HIS A 124 12.90 7.11 3.87
CA HIS A 124 14.10 7.95 3.70
C HIS A 124 14.76 7.79 2.32
N ASN A 125 14.53 6.66 1.65
CA ASN A 125 15.06 6.32 0.33
C ASN A 125 14.01 6.43 -0.81
N ALA A 126 12.84 7.02 -0.56
CA ALA A 126 11.75 7.12 -1.54
C ALA A 126 12.13 7.85 -2.85
N LYS A 127 13.11 8.76 -2.79
CA LYS A 127 13.64 9.47 -3.96
C LYS A 127 14.38 8.57 -4.97
N ASP A 128 14.71 7.34 -4.57
CA ASP A 128 15.34 6.36 -5.46
C ASP A 128 14.31 5.75 -6.44
N PHE A 129 13.02 5.95 -6.22
CA PHE A 129 12.00 5.56 -7.19
C PHE A 129 12.01 6.48 -8.41
N THR A 130 12.08 5.86 -9.59
CA THR A 130 11.94 6.54 -10.89
C THR A 130 10.50 7.01 -11.11
N SER A 131 9.52 6.22 -10.70
CA SER A 131 8.10 6.57 -10.75
C SER A 131 7.28 5.83 -9.68
N ILE A 132 6.10 6.37 -9.38
CA ILE A 132 5.13 5.83 -8.43
C ILE A 132 3.81 5.62 -9.17
N PHE A 133 3.18 4.48 -8.95
CA PHE A 133 1.82 4.19 -9.42
C PHE A 133 0.97 3.70 -8.25
N ASN A 134 -0.12 4.40 -7.97
CA ASN A 134 -0.96 4.12 -6.81
C ASN A 134 -2.35 3.65 -7.24
N PHE A 135 -2.77 2.50 -6.73
CA PHE A 135 -4.16 2.06 -6.76
C PHE A 135 -4.84 2.39 -5.43
N ALA A 136 -5.97 3.08 -5.47
CA ALA A 136 -6.84 3.36 -4.32
C ALA A 136 -6.12 4.01 -3.11
N SER A 137 -4.98 4.68 -3.33
CA SER A 137 -4.27 5.40 -2.27
C SER A 137 -4.92 6.76 -2.03
N SER A 138 -5.46 6.95 -0.83
CA SER A 138 -6.20 8.15 -0.45
C SER A 138 -6.09 8.38 1.06
N SER A 139 -6.53 9.53 1.58
CA SER A 139 -6.54 9.75 3.03
C SER A 139 -7.57 8.89 3.77
N GLY A 140 -8.57 8.37 3.05
CA GLY A 140 -9.69 7.66 3.69
C GLY A 140 -10.40 8.52 4.75
N GLN A 141 -10.37 9.85 4.61
CA GLN A 141 -10.93 10.77 5.59
C GLN A 141 -12.44 10.55 5.74
N LEU A 142 -12.88 10.23 6.94
CA LEU A 142 -14.28 9.89 7.23
C LEU A 142 -15.26 11.03 6.90
N LYS A 143 -14.83 12.28 7.09
CA LYS A 143 -15.64 13.48 6.84
C LYS A 143 -16.09 13.60 5.38
N ASN A 144 -15.29 13.08 4.44
CA ASN A 144 -15.57 13.16 3.02
C ASN A 144 -16.44 11.99 2.52
N MET A 145 -16.58 10.93 3.31
CA MET A 145 -17.43 9.79 2.98
C MET A 145 -18.91 10.13 3.12
N SER A 146 -19.78 9.43 2.40
CA SER A 146 -21.22 9.71 2.39
C SER A 146 -22.08 8.42 2.48
N GLY A 147 -23.39 8.60 2.61
CA GLY A 147 -24.35 7.52 2.58
C GLY A 147 -24.16 6.47 3.67
N THR A 148 -24.58 5.26 3.36
CA THR A 148 -24.52 4.11 4.30
C THR A 148 -23.08 3.67 4.59
N TYR A 149 -22.16 3.91 3.67
CA TYR A 149 -20.75 3.58 3.87
C TYR A 149 -20.12 4.46 4.96
N ALA A 150 -20.41 5.77 4.97
CA ALA A 150 -19.95 6.66 6.04
C ALA A 150 -20.32 6.15 7.43
N ILE A 151 -21.57 5.69 7.61
CA ILE A 151 -22.03 5.15 8.90
C ILE A 151 -21.21 3.90 9.28
N LYS A 152 -21.00 2.98 8.35
CA LYS A 152 -20.18 1.77 8.57
C LYS A 152 -18.72 2.12 8.90
N ALA A 153 -18.14 3.06 8.17
CA ALA A 153 -16.76 3.52 8.37
C ALA A 153 -16.59 4.20 9.74
N HIS A 154 -17.51 5.09 10.12
CA HIS A 154 -17.53 5.71 11.45
C HIS A 154 -17.69 4.68 12.57
N PHE A 155 -18.59 3.69 12.42
CA PHE A 155 -18.75 2.61 13.38
C PHE A 155 -17.46 1.80 13.52
N PHE A 156 -16.86 1.38 12.39
CA PHE A 156 -15.61 0.61 12.40
C PHE A 156 -14.48 1.38 13.08
N MET A 157 -14.21 2.61 12.62
CA MET A 157 -13.09 3.40 13.11
C MET A 157 -13.29 3.86 14.57
N ASN A 158 -14.48 4.38 14.92
CA ASN A 158 -14.66 5.08 16.17
C ASN A 158 -15.32 4.27 17.30
N PHE A 159 -15.88 3.10 16.98
CA PHE A 159 -16.46 2.20 17.97
C PHE A 159 -15.77 0.84 17.98
N PHE A 160 -15.72 0.15 16.83
CA PHE A 160 -15.22 -1.22 16.77
C PHE A 160 -13.72 -1.31 17.09
N ILE A 161 -12.86 -0.47 16.48
CA ILE A 161 -11.42 -0.47 16.76
C ILE A 161 -11.12 -0.24 18.24
N PRO A 162 -11.63 0.82 18.92
CA PRO A 162 -11.37 1.03 20.34
C PRO A 162 -11.85 -0.13 21.21
N LEU A 163 -13.05 -0.65 20.95
CA LEU A 163 -13.63 -1.75 21.71
C LEU A 163 -12.81 -3.04 21.53
N SER A 164 -12.49 -3.40 20.28
CA SER A 164 -11.70 -4.59 19.98
C SER A 164 -10.30 -4.52 20.61
N ASN A 165 -9.63 -3.37 20.49
CA ASN A 165 -8.31 -3.16 21.08
C ASN A 165 -8.33 -3.25 22.62
N THR A 166 -9.42 -2.82 23.26
CA THR A 166 -9.58 -2.90 24.71
C THR A 166 -9.82 -4.34 25.18
N LEU A 167 -10.68 -5.08 24.46
CA LEU A 167 -11.09 -6.43 24.87
C LEU A 167 -10.06 -7.50 24.48
N TYR A 168 -9.39 -7.35 23.34
CA TYR A 168 -8.52 -8.39 22.77
C TYR A 168 -7.05 -7.98 22.62
N GLY A 169 -6.68 -6.74 22.94
CA GLY A 169 -5.33 -6.23 22.76
C GLY A 169 -4.98 -5.93 21.28
N HIS A 170 -5.89 -6.17 20.34
CA HIS A 170 -5.73 -5.95 18.89
C HIS A 170 -7.10 -5.76 18.21
N THR A 171 -7.11 -5.31 16.96
CA THR A 171 -8.36 -5.17 16.20
C THR A 171 -8.67 -6.43 15.40
N LYS A 172 -9.81 -7.05 15.66
CA LYS A 172 -10.33 -8.22 14.92
C LYS A 172 -11.00 -7.79 13.60
N SER A 173 -10.26 -7.10 12.74
CA SER A 173 -10.72 -6.55 11.45
C SER A 173 -11.31 -7.60 10.52
N GLN A 174 -10.81 -8.84 10.56
CA GLN A 174 -11.32 -9.97 9.78
C GLN A 174 -12.80 -10.28 10.04
N TRP A 175 -13.33 -9.96 11.23
CA TRP A 175 -14.75 -10.15 11.54
C TRP A 175 -15.68 -9.26 10.70
N LEU A 176 -15.14 -8.17 10.17
CA LEU A 176 -15.86 -7.22 9.31
C LEU A 176 -15.35 -7.24 7.86
N GLY A 177 -14.56 -8.26 7.49
CA GLY A 177 -14.02 -8.40 6.14
C GLY A 177 -12.95 -7.38 5.77
N MET A 178 -12.30 -6.77 6.77
CA MET A 178 -11.30 -5.70 6.60
C MET A 178 -9.86 -6.23 6.69
N GLY A 179 -9.57 -7.34 6.01
CA GLY A 179 -8.23 -7.95 5.98
C GLY A 179 -7.87 -8.76 7.22
N GLU A 180 -6.58 -8.90 7.49
CA GLU A 180 -6.03 -9.61 8.64
C GLU A 180 -6.29 -8.87 9.96
N PRO A 181 -6.23 -9.57 11.13
CA PRO A 181 -6.22 -8.91 12.43
C PRO A 181 -5.12 -7.85 12.49
N LEU A 182 -5.45 -6.66 12.99
CA LEU A 182 -4.50 -5.55 13.03
C LEU A 182 -3.89 -5.40 14.43
N PRO A 183 -2.54 -5.24 14.52
CA PRO A 183 -1.90 -4.79 15.74
C PRO A 183 -2.56 -3.53 16.30
N LYS A 184 -2.60 -3.43 17.62
CA LYS A 184 -3.30 -2.34 18.32
C LYS A 184 -2.91 -0.96 17.82
N VAL A 185 -1.60 -0.72 17.68
CA VAL A 185 -1.07 0.60 17.30
C VAL A 185 -1.33 0.90 15.83
N VAL A 186 -1.25 -0.10 14.93
CA VAL A 186 -1.64 0.04 13.51
C VAL A 186 -3.07 0.56 13.41
N ALA A 187 -4.01 -0.12 14.09
CA ALA A 187 -5.42 0.25 14.05
C ALA A 187 -5.69 1.62 14.69
N GLN A 188 -4.98 1.96 15.78
CA GLN A 188 -5.08 3.27 16.42
C GLN A 188 -4.61 4.40 15.52
N GLN A 189 -3.44 4.28 14.87
CA GLN A 189 -2.94 5.26 13.92
C GLN A 189 -3.86 5.38 12.70
N TRP A 190 -4.32 4.24 12.16
CA TRP A 190 -5.26 4.26 11.03
C TRP A 190 -6.54 5.03 11.39
N ARG A 191 -7.12 4.74 12.55
CA ARG A 191 -8.28 5.47 13.08
C ARG A 191 -8.00 6.97 13.22
N GLU A 192 -6.88 7.34 13.84
CA GLU A 192 -6.48 8.74 14.06
C GLU A 192 -6.35 9.48 12.75
N TRP A 193 -5.62 8.88 11.79
CA TRP A 193 -5.34 9.52 10.52
C TRP A 193 -6.58 9.65 9.63
N CYS A 194 -7.47 8.65 9.59
CA CYS A 194 -8.73 8.74 8.85
C CYS A 194 -9.75 9.72 9.47
N ASN A 195 -9.61 10.06 10.75
CA ASN A 195 -10.42 11.09 11.41
C ASN A 195 -9.83 12.50 11.25
N SER A 196 -8.68 12.63 10.59
CA SER A 196 -7.92 13.90 10.47
C SER A 196 -7.77 14.28 8.99
N GLU A 197 -7.65 15.57 8.73
CA GLU A 197 -7.31 16.11 7.42
C GLU A 197 -5.83 15.84 7.11
N GLY A 198 -5.52 15.46 5.85
CA GLY A 198 -4.17 15.15 5.41
C GLY A 198 -3.61 13.86 6.01
N TYR A 199 -4.48 12.94 6.49
CA TYR A 199 -4.08 11.59 6.93
C TYR A 199 -2.87 11.60 7.89
N VAL A 200 -1.70 11.14 7.42
CA VAL A 200 -0.44 11.06 8.18
C VAL A 200 0.01 12.42 8.76
N LYS A 201 -0.39 13.53 8.14
CA LYS A 201 -0.07 14.90 8.58
C LYS A 201 -0.53 15.18 10.01
N ALA A 202 -1.57 14.48 10.48
CA ALA A 202 -2.05 14.54 11.85
C ALA A 202 -0.97 14.20 12.90
N SER A 203 0.03 13.41 12.52
CA SER A 203 1.12 12.95 13.37
C SER A 203 2.42 13.77 13.22
N PHE A 204 2.49 14.71 12.27
CA PHE A 204 3.69 15.54 12.07
C PHE A 204 3.98 16.41 13.28
N GLY A 205 5.26 16.41 13.72
CA GLY A 205 5.72 17.11 14.91
C GLY A 205 5.25 16.49 16.25
N LYS A 206 4.48 15.40 16.21
CA LYS A 206 4.03 14.66 17.41
C LYS A 206 4.77 13.33 17.54
N THR A 207 4.42 12.34 16.71
CA THR A 207 5.06 11.03 16.65
C THR A 207 5.96 10.90 15.45
N ILE A 208 5.70 11.62 14.36
CA ILE A 208 6.50 11.67 13.14
C ILE A 208 7.30 12.97 13.16
N HIS A 209 8.58 12.89 13.48
CA HIS A 209 9.50 14.05 13.55
C HIS A 209 10.29 14.25 12.26
N THR A 210 10.40 13.21 11.42
CA THR A 210 11.09 13.26 10.13
C THR A 210 10.20 12.61 9.08
N HIS A 211 10.03 13.29 7.96
CA HIS A 211 9.33 12.77 6.79
C HIS A 211 9.88 13.39 5.51
N PHE A 212 9.50 12.84 4.37
CA PHE A 212 10.00 13.23 3.05
C PHE A 212 8.87 13.62 2.08
N TYR A 213 7.65 13.78 2.57
CA TYR A 213 6.49 14.19 1.75
C TYR A 213 6.74 15.50 1.01
N ASP A 214 7.47 16.44 1.64
CA ASP A 214 7.81 17.73 1.05
C ASP A 214 8.97 17.66 0.03
N ASP A 215 9.69 16.56 -0.02
CA ASP A 215 10.89 16.40 -0.85
C ASP A 215 10.65 15.55 -2.10
N LEU A 216 9.57 14.78 -2.14
CA LEU A 216 9.24 13.91 -3.25
C LEU A 216 8.72 14.71 -4.45
N SER A 217 9.48 14.69 -5.55
CA SER A 217 9.10 15.25 -6.85
C SER A 217 8.95 14.17 -7.94
N THR A 218 8.93 12.92 -7.52
CA THR A 218 8.83 11.73 -8.38
C THR A 218 7.53 11.76 -9.18
N PRO A 219 7.55 11.50 -10.51
CA PRO A 219 6.33 11.33 -11.28
C PRO A 219 5.43 10.27 -10.66
N SER A 220 4.14 10.57 -10.49
CA SER A 220 3.21 9.66 -9.84
C SER A 220 1.86 9.63 -10.53
N MET A 221 1.27 8.43 -10.63
CA MET A 221 -0.11 8.22 -11.07
C MET A 221 -0.95 7.76 -9.88
N TRP A 222 -2.11 8.37 -9.70
CA TRP A 222 -3.07 8.05 -8.65
C TRP A 222 -4.37 7.59 -9.26
N VAL A 223 -4.64 6.29 -9.14
CA VAL A 223 -5.81 5.64 -9.74
C VAL A 223 -6.80 5.27 -8.66
N ASN A 224 -8.03 5.69 -8.81
CA ASN A 224 -9.15 5.25 -7.99
C ASN A 224 -10.29 4.67 -8.87
N ALA A 225 -11.28 4.06 -8.24
CA ALA A 225 -12.47 3.57 -8.92
C ALA A 225 -13.66 4.46 -8.59
N ALA A 226 -14.54 4.68 -9.56
CA ALA A 226 -15.75 5.48 -9.37
C ALA A 226 -16.74 4.87 -8.34
N ASP A 227 -16.61 3.56 -8.10
CA ASP A 227 -17.37 2.79 -7.12
C ASP A 227 -16.59 2.48 -5.83
N ASP A 228 -15.47 3.18 -5.58
CA ASP A 228 -14.69 3.07 -4.33
C ASP A 228 -15.24 4.07 -3.29
N ASP A 229 -15.82 3.58 -2.21
CA ASP A 229 -16.35 4.39 -1.12
C ASP A 229 -15.26 4.97 -0.19
N ILE A 230 -14.01 4.49 -0.29
CA ILE A 230 -12.87 4.93 0.54
C ILE A 230 -12.00 5.92 -0.22
N ALA A 231 -11.52 5.52 -1.40
CA ALA A 231 -10.65 6.33 -2.24
C ALA A 231 -11.46 7.18 -3.23
N ILE A 232 -12.47 7.87 -2.73
CA ILE A 232 -13.20 8.89 -3.49
C ILE A 232 -12.27 10.05 -3.87
N ASP A 233 -12.59 10.80 -4.91
CA ASP A 233 -11.74 11.90 -5.41
C ASP A 233 -11.34 12.89 -4.30
N ALA A 234 -12.26 13.26 -3.42
CA ALA A 234 -11.97 14.16 -2.30
C ALA A 234 -10.91 13.61 -1.34
N ASN A 235 -10.88 12.28 -1.12
CA ASN A 235 -9.89 11.63 -0.27
C ASN A 235 -8.55 11.44 -0.98
N VAL A 236 -8.54 11.29 -2.31
CA VAL A 236 -7.31 11.30 -3.12
C VAL A 236 -6.68 12.69 -3.07
N GLU A 237 -7.46 13.76 -3.26
CA GLU A 237 -6.99 15.15 -3.17
C GLU A 237 -6.46 15.48 -1.78
N ASP A 238 -7.16 15.07 -0.71
CA ASP A 238 -6.72 15.29 0.66
C ASP A 238 -5.37 14.58 0.93
N MET A 239 -5.16 13.36 0.42
CA MET A 239 -3.86 12.68 0.51
C MET A 239 -2.78 13.40 -0.31
N LEU A 240 -3.10 13.83 -1.52
CA LEU A 240 -2.16 14.57 -2.37
C LEU A 240 -1.74 15.91 -1.74
N SER A 241 -2.59 16.54 -0.94
CA SER A 241 -2.28 17.80 -0.24
C SER A 241 -1.12 17.68 0.76
N VAL A 242 -0.76 16.46 1.13
CA VAL A 242 0.39 16.19 2.02
C VAL A 242 1.72 16.30 1.27
N PHE A 243 1.70 16.08 -0.04
CA PHE A 243 2.89 16.13 -0.90
C PHE A 243 3.00 17.50 -1.55
N THR A 244 3.98 18.28 -1.19
CA THR A 244 4.11 19.66 -1.69
C THR A 244 4.75 19.76 -3.08
N LYS A 245 5.51 18.74 -3.52
CA LYS A 245 6.31 18.77 -4.78
C LYS A 245 6.00 17.62 -5.73
N ILE A 246 5.18 16.67 -5.34
CA ILE A 246 4.92 15.47 -6.15
C ILE A 246 4.26 15.84 -7.48
N LYS A 247 4.70 15.21 -8.56
CA LYS A 247 4.12 15.41 -9.90
C LYS A 247 3.04 14.36 -10.11
N ALA A 248 1.81 14.65 -9.69
CA ALA A 248 0.70 13.72 -9.70
C ALA A 248 -0.16 13.85 -10.96
N GLU A 249 -0.34 12.74 -11.68
CA GLU A 249 -1.44 12.51 -12.61
C GLU A 249 -2.54 11.71 -11.88
N LYS A 250 -3.81 11.94 -12.24
CA LYS A 250 -4.96 11.24 -11.61
C LYS A 250 -5.80 10.55 -12.67
N LEU A 251 -6.38 9.40 -12.32
CA LEU A 251 -7.26 8.63 -13.20
C LEU A 251 -8.34 7.93 -12.38
N THR A 252 -9.59 8.22 -12.66
CA THR A 252 -10.74 7.51 -12.08
C THR A 252 -11.28 6.50 -13.09
N LEU A 253 -11.34 5.23 -12.69
CA LEU A 253 -11.79 4.13 -13.54
C LEU A 253 -13.26 3.78 -13.21
N SER A 254 -14.08 3.62 -14.25
CA SER A 254 -15.45 3.11 -14.11
C SER A 254 -15.51 1.64 -14.52
N ALA A 255 -16.10 0.79 -13.67
CA ALA A 255 -16.18 -0.65 -13.93
C ALA A 255 -16.84 -0.98 -15.29
N GLY A 256 -17.87 -0.20 -15.67
CA GLY A 256 -18.58 -0.38 -16.94
C GLY A 256 -17.72 -0.21 -18.19
N ASP A 257 -16.68 0.63 -18.13
CA ASP A 257 -15.78 0.87 -19.27
C ASP A 257 -14.91 -0.35 -19.59
N TYR A 258 -14.79 -1.27 -18.62
CA TYR A 258 -13.97 -2.50 -18.71
C TYR A 258 -14.81 -3.78 -18.68
N ALA A 259 -16.13 -3.68 -18.81
CA ALA A 259 -17.06 -4.81 -18.68
C ALA A 259 -16.89 -5.58 -17.36
N LEU A 260 -16.62 -4.85 -16.27
CA LEU A 260 -16.53 -5.37 -14.90
C LEU A 260 -17.80 -5.01 -14.14
N ASP A 261 -18.23 -5.90 -13.24
CA ASP A 261 -19.37 -5.65 -12.35
C ASP A 261 -19.05 -4.57 -11.31
N GLU A 262 -17.82 -4.59 -10.78
CA GLU A 262 -17.31 -3.61 -9.82
C GLU A 262 -15.77 -3.64 -9.77
N ILE A 263 -15.17 -2.53 -9.33
CA ILE A 263 -13.74 -2.39 -9.02
C ILE A 263 -13.57 -2.16 -7.52
N GLY A 264 -14.21 -1.14 -6.98
CA GLY A 264 -14.12 -0.75 -5.57
C GLY A 264 -12.69 -0.57 -5.09
N HIS A 265 -12.48 -0.70 -3.77
CA HIS A 265 -11.16 -0.49 -3.16
C HIS A 265 -10.17 -1.65 -3.40
N MET A 266 -10.66 -2.88 -3.55
CA MET A 266 -9.83 -4.09 -3.47
C MET A 266 -9.66 -4.83 -4.79
N LYS A 267 -10.61 -4.72 -5.73
CA LYS A 267 -10.65 -5.62 -6.89
C LYS A 267 -9.68 -5.26 -8.02
N PHE A 268 -8.92 -4.18 -7.92
CA PHE A 268 -7.84 -3.85 -8.86
C PHE A 268 -6.88 -5.03 -9.10
N PHE A 269 -6.61 -5.83 -8.07
CA PHE A 269 -5.66 -6.95 -8.11
C PHE A 269 -6.30 -8.31 -8.40
N SER A 270 -7.63 -8.34 -8.58
CA SER A 270 -8.35 -9.56 -8.96
C SER A 270 -7.95 -10.00 -10.38
N ARG A 271 -7.83 -11.32 -10.60
CA ARG A 271 -7.65 -11.87 -11.96
C ARG A 271 -8.76 -11.47 -12.92
N LYS A 272 -9.99 -11.26 -12.43
CA LYS A 272 -11.10 -10.77 -13.25
C LYS A 272 -10.88 -9.35 -13.73
N SER A 273 -10.13 -8.55 -12.97
CA SER A 273 -9.80 -7.16 -13.29
C SER A 273 -8.45 -7.01 -14.00
N GLN A 274 -7.89 -8.08 -14.57
CA GLN A 274 -6.59 -8.07 -15.24
C GLN A 274 -6.52 -7.01 -16.37
N VAL A 275 -7.63 -6.68 -16.99
CA VAL A 275 -7.73 -5.62 -17.99
C VAL A 275 -7.25 -4.27 -17.45
N LEU A 276 -7.37 -4.01 -16.14
CA LEU A 276 -6.94 -2.76 -15.51
C LEU A 276 -5.42 -2.69 -15.31
N TRP A 277 -4.71 -3.83 -15.34
CA TRP A 277 -3.27 -3.89 -15.10
C TRP A 277 -2.46 -3.22 -16.20
N ILE A 278 -3.07 -3.03 -17.38
CA ILE A 278 -2.45 -2.31 -18.50
C ILE A 278 -2.12 -0.85 -18.12
N HIS A 279 -2.89 -0.20 -17.24
CA HIS A 279 -2.61 1.16 -16.81
C HIS A 279 -1.27 1.25 -16.06
N ALA A 280 -1.01 0.31 -15.15
CA ALA A 280 0.27 0.23 -14.46
C ALA A 280 1.41 -0.10 -15.44
N LEU A 281 1.21 -1.07 -16.35
CA LEU A 281 2.22 -1.43 -17.35
C LEU A 281 2.58 -0.24 -18.25
N ASN A 282 1.59 0.47 -18.81
CA ASN A 282 1.83 1.64 -19.65
C ASN A 282 2.57 2.76 -18.91
N TRP A 283 2.27 2.94 -17.60
CA TRP A 283 2.99 3.88 -16.75
C TRP A 283 4.47 3.50 -16.58
N LEU A 284 4.74 2.23 -16.30
CA LEU A 284 6.09 1.71 -16.15
C LEU A 284 6.91 1.81 -17.45
N GLU A 285 6.28 1.56 -18.61
CA GLU A 285 6.92 1.66 -19.92
C GLU A 285 7.24 3.11 -20.33
N LYS A 286 6.47 4.08 -19.81
CA LYS A 286 6.69 5.52 -20.05
C LYS A 286 7.87 6.06 -19.23
N HIS A 287 8.14 5.49 -18.06
CA HIS A 287 9.13 5.96 -17.10
C HIS A 287 10.30 4.99 -16.92
#